data_ff152fc50469e6278ce52c96f7a0976a
#
_entry.id   ff152fc50469e6278ce52c96f7a0976a
#
_cell.length_a   1.000
_cell.length_b   1.000
_cell.length_c   1.000
_cell.angle_alpha   90.00
_cell.angle_beta   90.00
_cell.angle_gamma   90.00
#
_symmetry.space_group_name_H-M   'P 1'
#
loop_
_entity.id
_entity.type
_entity.pdbx_description
1 polymer ?
#
loop_
_entity_poly.entity_id
_entity_poly.type
_entity_poly.pdbx_seq_one_letter_code
_entity_poly.pdbx_strand_id
1 'polypeptide(L)'
;IDAACVSGYFNSRQTMWSEPISRNVYALLDQFGDAELSTLIAPRKLVVEAAAGPEFELAGGGGAPAKLASPTLPMIQAEMARAIELIGTPNLTPFNLIATKNGQGDFGSPNSLSQFAKDLGQTDKWSTDPVDLKISDKQVDAKQREAAQIREIDQHNQWLLSESHFVRKDFMKNLDTSSVAAYEKSAEWYRDYFREETIGHFELDLLPLNARSRLIEKNDKWSRYEVVLDVFDDVIAYGLLTLP
;
A
#
# COMPACT_ATOMS: atom_id res chain seq x y z
N ILE A 1 2.89 8.06 -20.18
CA ILE A 1 2.66 6.61 -20.46
C ILE A 1 1.56 6.50 -21.48
N ASP A 2 1.81 5.88 -22.63
CA ASP A 2 0.85 5.72 -23.72
C ASP A 2 0.09 4.39 -23.60
N ALA A 3 0.71 3.36 -23.02
CA ALA A 3 0.12 2.08 -22.69
C ALA A 3 0.79 1.47 -21.45
N ALA A 4 0.10 0.53 -20.81
CA ALA A 4 0.64 -0.26 -19.70
C ALA A 4 0.39 -1.76 -19.95
N CYS A 5 1.32 -2.58 -19.48
CA CYS A 5 1.15 -4.03 -19.42
C CYS A 5 1.55 -4.52 -18.04
N VAL A 6 0.65 -5.25 -17.39
CA VAL A 6 0.85 -5.79 -16.05
C VAL A 6 0.62 -7.29 -16.05
N SER A 7 1.40 -8.02 -15.27
CA SER A 7 1.39 -9.48 -15.29
C SER A 7 1.51 -10.07 -13.89
N GLY A 8 0.74 -11.13 -13.62
CA GLY A 8 0.92 -12.03 -12.49
C GLY A 8 0.44 -11.54 -11.11
N TYR A 9 -0.29 -10.42 -11.00
CA TYR A 9 -0.71 -9.92 -9.68
C TYR A 9 -2.09 -9.25 -9.62
N PHE A 10 -2.74 -9.01 -10.74
CA PHE A 10 -3.97 -8.20 -10.81
C PHE A 10 -5.14 -8.88 -10.09
N ASN A 11 -5.67 -8.24 -9.05
CA ASN A 11 -6.84 -8.71 -8.29
C ASN A 11 -7.43 -7.60 -7.40
N SER A 12 -8.47 -7.90 -6.62
CA SER A 12 -9.11 -6.94 -5.71
C SER A 12 -8.25 -6.50 -4.52
N ARG A 13 -7.10 -7.13 -4.29
CA ARG A 13 -6.16 -6.90 -3.17
C ARG A 13 -6.75 -7.01 -1.76
N GLN A 14 -7.96 -7.50 -1.59
CA GLN A 14 -8.59 -7.65 -0.27
C GLN A 14 -7.84 -8.62 0.67
N THR A 15 -6.97 -9.47 0.12
CA THR A 15 -6.11 -10.39 0.88
C THR A 15 -4.73 -9.82 1.17
N MET A 16 -4.47 -8.55 0.89
CA MET A 16 -3.16 -7.91 1.05
C MET A 16 -2.63 -7.96 2.49
N TRP A 17 -3.52 -8.08 3.48
CA TRP A 17 -3.14 -8.26 4.88
C TRP A 17 -2.26 -9.50 5.13
N SER A 18 -2.34 -10.52 4.26
CA SER A 18 -1.49 -11.73 4.33
C SER A 18 -0.17 -11.60 3.58
N GLU A 19 -0.01 -10.57 2.76
CA GLU A 19 1.20 -10.33 1.98
C GLU A 19 2.30 -9.64 2.80
N PRO A 20 3.55 -9.65 2.33
CA PRO A 20 4.62 -8.90 2.97
C PRO A 20 4.26 -7.43 3.15
N ILE A 21 4.54 -6.88 4.33
CA ILE A 21 4.19 -5.49 4.67
C ILE A 21 4.81 -4.46 3.70
N SER A 22 5.93 -4.80 3.07
CA SER A 22 6.56 -3.96 2.04
C SER A 22 5.72 -3.75 0.78
N ARG A 23 4.66 -4.56 0.60
CA ARG A 23 3.71 -4.42 -0.51
C ARG A 23 2.50 -3.56 -0.14
N ASN A 24 2.33 -3.24 1.12
CA ASN A 24 1.22 -2.41 1.57
C ASN A 24 1.53 -0.93 1.31
N VAL A 25 0.57 -0.26 0.70
CA VAL A 25 0.56 1.20 0.60
C VAL A 25 -0.50 1.70 1.56
N TYR A 26 -0.11 2.56 2.50
CA TYR A 26 -1.02 3.12 3.49
C TYR A 26 -2.25 3.77 2.82
N ALA A 27 -3.43 3.49 3.37
CA ALA A 27 -4.72 3.98 2.91
C ALA A 27 -5.12 3.63 1.45
N LEU A 28 -4.32 2.82 0.72
CA LEU A 28 -4.63 2.49 -0.67
C LEU A 28 -6.02 1.85 -0.78
N LEU A 29 -6.30 0.83 0.05
CA LEU A 29 -7.53 0.05 -0.04
C LEU A 29 -8.79 0.78 0.48
N ASP A 30 -8.64 1.93 1.11
CA ASP A 30 -9.81 2.76 1.47
C ASP A 30 -10.53 3.26 0.23
N GLN A 31 -9.81 3.46 -0.87
CA GLN A 31 -10.34 4.07 -2.08
C GLN A 31 -9.93 3.37 -3.38
N PHE A 32 -8.84 2.58 -3.40
CA PHE A 32 -8.28 2.02 -4.62
C PHE A 32 -7.97 0.53 -4.48
N GLY A 33 -8.67 -0.30 -5.25
CA GLY A 33 -8.20 -1.62 -5.67
C GLY A 33 -7.60 -1.56 -7.07
N ASP A 34 -7.26 -2.69 -7.66
CA ASP A 34 -6.68 -2.71 -9.01
C ASP A 34 -7.68 -2.25 -10.08
N ALA A 35 -8.99 -2.43 -9.87
CA ALA A 35 -10.01 -1.89 -10.76
C ALA A 35 -10.02 -0.37 -10.78
N GLU A 36 -10.02 0.29 -9.62
CA GLU A 36 -9.97 1.75 -9.52
C GLU A 36 -8.66 2.30 -10.12
N LEU A 37 -7.52 1.69 -9.80
CA LEU A 37 -6.23 2.07 -10.39
C LEU A 37 -6.24 1.97 -11.92
N SER A 38 -6.92 0.95 -12.47
CA SER A 38 -7.07 0.76 -13.91
C SER A 38 -7.85 1.90 -14.56
N THR A 39 -8.85 2.46 -13.86
CA THR A 39 -9.62 3.60 -14.38
C THR A 39 -8.76 4.84 -14.57
N LEU A 40 -7.69 5.00 -13.77
CA LEU A 40 -6.75 6.12 -13.90
C LEU A 40 -5.83 5.98 -15.12
N ILE A 41 -5.75 4.78 -15.71
CA ILE A 41 -5.02 4.54 -16.96
C ILE A 41 -5.86 4.97 -18.16
N ALA A 42 -7.17 4.74 -18.14
CA ALA A 42 -8.08 5.10 -19.23
C ALA A 42 -7.95 6.59 -19.60
N PRO A 43 -8.10 6.97 -20.88
CA PRO A 43 -8.42 6.16 -22.06
C PRO A 43 -7.20 5.44 -22.70
N ARG A 44 -6.06 5.45 -22.03
CA ARG A 44 -4.85 4.76 -22.51
C ARG A 44 -5.01 3.26 -22.42
N LYS A 45 -4.19 2.52 -23.16
CA LYS A 45 -4.29 1.07 -23.28
C LYS A 45 -3.75 0.35 -22.05
N LEU A 46 -4.45 -0.68 -21.59
CA LEU A 46 -4.00 -1.57 -20.52
C LEU A 46 -4.09 -3.02 -20.96
N VAL A 47 -2.97 -3.71 -20.90
CA VAL A 47 -2.91 -5.17 -21.03
C VAL A 47 -2.74 -5.76 -19.64
N VAL A 48 -3.66 -6.61 -19.23
CA VAL A 48 -3.56 -7.44 -18.03
C VAL A 48 -3.27 -8.86 -18.46
N GLU A 49 -2.14 -9.38 -18.05
CA GLU A 49 -1.76 -10.75 -18.30
C GLU A 49 -2.03 -11.60 -17.05
N ALA A 50 -2.94 -12.55 -17.18
CA ALA A 50 -3.12 -13.59 -16.18
C ALA A 50 -1.98 -14.62 -16.34
N ALA A 51 -1.04 -14.59 -15.43
CA ALA A 51 0.16 -15.42 -15.42
C ALA A 51 0.58 -15.76 -13.99
N ALA A 52 1.43 -16.76 -13.83
CA ALA A 52 2.05 -17.06 -12.56
C ALA A 52 2.98 -15.91 -12.15
N GLY A 53 2.76 -15.37 -10.96
CA GLY A 53 3.63 -14.41 -10.29
C GLY A 53 4.61 -15.12 -9.35
N PRO A 54 5.45 -14.36 -8.62
CA PRO A 54 6.27 -14.94 -7.56
C PRO A 54 5.38 -15.44 -6.43
N GLU A 55 5.64 -16.66 -5.97
CA GLU A 55 4.91 -17.28 -4.86
C GLU A 55 5.89 -17.68 -3.77
N PHE A 56 5.59 -17.34 -2.54
CA PHE A 56 6.36 -17.75 -1.37
C PHE A 56 5.54 -17.62 -0.08
N GLU A 57 5.97 -18.33 0.93
CA GLU A 57 5.46 -18.21 2.29
C GLU A 57 6.64 -18.18 3.25
N LEU A 58 6.74 -17.09 4.03
CA LEU A 58 7.77 -16.95 5.06
C LEU A 58 7.13 -17.12 6.43
N ALA A 59 7.71 -18.00 7.24
CA ALA A 59 7.34 -18.14 8.63
C ALA A 59 7.80 -16.88 9.39
N GLY A 60 6.83 -16.09 9.88
CA GLY A 60 7.11 -14.90 10.66
C GLY A 60 7.34 -15.23 12.12
N GLY A 61 8.52 -14.91 12.64
CA GLY A 61 8.77 -14.88 14.08
C GLY A 61 8.31 -13.52 14.65
N GLY A 62 7.01 -13.39 15.00
CA GLY A 62 6.49 -12.18 15.66
C GLY A 62 6.21 -11.00 14.74
N GLY A 63 6.11 -11.20 13.43
CA GLY A 63 5.73 -10.19 12.44
C GLY A 63 4.43 -10.51 11.73
N ALA A 64 4.02 -9.64 10.82
CA ALA A 64 2.91 -9.87 9.92
C ALA A 64 3.15 -11.14 9.07
N PRO A 65 2.10 -11.88 8.68
CA PRO A 65 2.25 -12.98 7.74
C PRO A 65 2.90 -12.48 6.45
N ALA A 66 3.66 -13.35 5.79
CA ALA A 66 4.32 -13.02 4.54
C ALA A 66 4.06 -14.14 3.53
N LYS A 67 2.84 -14.19 3.02
CA LYS A 67 2.40 -15.12 1.99
C LYS A 67 2.07 -14.36 0.72
N LEU A 68 2.74 -14.71 -0.36
CA LEU A 68 2.45 -14.21 -1.69
C LEU A 68 2.02 -15.36 -2.58
N ALA A 69 0.89 -15.21 -3.25
CA ALA A 69 0.34 -16.18 -4.17
C ALA A 69 -0.18 -15.49 -5.44
N SER A 70 -0.12 -16.19 -6.56
CA SER A 70 -0.70 -15.72 -7.80
C SER A 70 -2.24 -15.71 -7.74
N PRO A 71 -2.90 -14.63 -8.19
CA PRO A 71 -4.35 -14.63 -8.29
C PRO A 71 -4.82 -15.67 -9.32
N THR A 72 -5.97 -16.26 -9.05
CA THR A 72 -6.59 -17.19 -10.01
C THR A 72 -7.23 -16.43 -11.18
N LEU A 73 -7.35 -17.07 -12.33
CA LEU A 73 -7.98 -16.45 -13.50
C LEU A 73 -9.40 -15.90 -13.21
N PRO A 74 -10.28 -16.59 -12.46
CA PRO A 74 -11.57 -16.03 -12.09
C PRO A 74 -11.48 -14.74 -11.25
N MET A 75 -10.51 -14.64 -10.33
CA MET A 75 -10.29 -13.41 -9.55
C MET A 75 -9.88 -12.23 -10.45
N ILE A 76 -8.97 -12.48 -11.37
CA ILE A 76 -8.52 -11.48 -12.35
C ILE A 76 -9.68 -11.04 -13.25
N GLN A 77 -10.48 -11.99 -13.72
CA GLN A 77 -11.66 -11.71 -14.57
C GLN A 77 -12.71 -10.88 -13.81
N ALA A 78 -12.98 -11.20 -12.56
CA ALA A 78 -13.92 -10.45 -11.73
C ALA A 78 -13.44 -9.00 -11.51
N GLU A 79 -12.17 -8.81 -11.21
CA GLU A 79 -11.61 -7.47 -11.01
C GLU A 79 -11.55 -6.66 -12.31
N MET A 80 -11.26 -7.30 -13.43
CA MET A 80 -11.32 -6.67 -14.74
C MET A 80 -12.76 -6.26 -15.12
N ALA A 81 -13.74 -7.11 -14.84
CA ALA A 81 -15.15 -6.79 -15.06
C ALA A 81 -15.58 -5.57 -14.24
N ARG A 82 -15.13 -5.50 -12.99
CA ARG A 82 -15.37 -4.36 -12.09
C ARG A 82 -14.73 -3.08 -12.63
N ALA A 83 -13.49 -3.16 -13.15
CA ALA A 83 -12.82 -2.01 -13.78
C ALA A 83 -13.60 -1.48 -15.01
N ILE A 84 -14.12 -2.38 -15.82
CA ILE A 84 -14.94 -2.04 -17.00
C ILE A 84 -16.26 -1.39 -16.57
N GLU A 85 -16.90 -1.92 -15.54
CA GLU A 85 -18.15 -1.39 -15.00
C GLU A 85 -17.98 0.03 -14.45
N LEU A 86 -16.89 0.30 -13.70
CA LEU A 86 -16.55 1.61 -13.16
C LEU A 86 -16.42 2.69 -14.24
N ILE A 87 -15.87 2.35 -15.40
CA ILE A 87 -15.73 3.30 -16.52
C ILE A 87 -17.06 3.51 -17.23
N GLY A 88 -17.92 2.48 -17.31
CA GLY A 88 -19.29 2.55 -17.83
C GLY A 88 -19.43 2.86 -19.32
N THR A 89 -18.34 3.17 -20.02
CA THR A 89 -18.35 3.58 -21.42
C THR A 89 -17.48 2.67 -22.26
N PRO A 90 -18.04 1.83 -23.16
CA PRO A 90 -17.28 0.85 -23.94
C PRO A 90 -16.09 1.43 -24.72
N ASN A 91 -16.23 2.66 -25.22
CA ASN A 91 -15.16 3.34 -25.98
C ASN A 91 -13.99 3.85 -25.10
N LEU A 92 -14.15 3.86 -23.79
CA LEU A 92 -13.11 4.26 -22.82
C LEU A 92 -12.45 3.07 -22.13
N THR A 93 -12.81 1.83 -22.50
CA THR A 93 -12.27 0.60 -21.91
C THR A 93 -11.27 -0.10 -22.84
N PRO A 94 -10.07 0.49 -23.07
CA PRO A 94 -9.05 -0.13 -23.91
C PRO A 94 -8.27 -1.19 -23.11
N PHE A 95 -8.98 -2.05 -22.40
CA PHE A 95 -8.41 -3.07 -21.53
C PHE A 95 -8.43 -4.44 -22.24
N ASN A 96 -7.29 -5.10 -22.23
CA ASN A 96 -7.12 -6.42 -22.79
C ASN A 96 -6.70 -7.39 -21.68
N LEU A 97 -7.48 -8.46 -21.48
CA LEU A 97 -7.10 -9.57 -20.64
C LEU A 97 -6.53 -10.69 -21.50
N ILE A 98 -5.30 -11.07 -21.23
CA ILE A 98 -4.62 -12.19 -21.90
C ILE A 98 -4.29 -13.25 -20.86
N ALA A 99 -4.68 -14.48 -21.11
CA ALA A 99 -4.42 -15.61 -20.24
C ALA A 99 -3.76 -16.75 -21.02
N THR A 100 -2.70 -17.31 -20.48
CA THR A 100 -2.03 -18.51 -20.96
C THR A 100 -2.10 -19.59 -19.88
N LYS A 101 -2.24 -20.86 -20.28
CA LYS A 101 -2.35 -22.00 -19.35
C LYS A 101 -3.34 -21.74 -18.19
N ASN A 102 -4.51 -21.21 -18.50
CA ASN A 102 -5.55 -20.88 -17.52
C ASN A 102 -5.08 -19.90 -16.42
N GLY A 103 -4.25 -18.92 -16.79
CA GLY A 103 -3.71 -17.94 -15.85
C GLY A 103 -2.48 -18.39 -15.06
N GLN A 104 -1.94 -19.55 -15.38
CA GLN A 104 -0.74 -20.13 -14.76
C GLN A 104 0.43 -20.25 -15.74
N GLY A 105 0.38 -19.53 -16.85
CA GLY A 105 1.51 -19.43 -17.77
C GLY A 105 2.61 -18.53 -17.24
N ASP A 106 3.77 -18.59 -17.88
CA ASP A 106 4.87 -17.70 -17.58
C ASP A 106 4.49 -16.25 -17.93
N PHE A 107 4.95 -15.28 -17.15
CA PHE A 107 4.74 -13.86 -17.42
C PHE A 107 5.52 -13.39 -18.66
N GLY A 108 5.04 -12.34 -19.30
CA GLY A 108 5.67 -11.81 -20.50
C GLY A 108 5.48 -12.71 -21.73
N SER A 109 4.32 -13.34 -21.85
CA SER A 109 4.01 -14.19 -23.01
C SER A 109 4.10 -13.41 -24.33
N PRO A 110 4.45 -14.08 -25.45
CA PRO A 110 4.48 -13.45 -26.76
C PRO A 110 3.18 -12.73 -27.13
N ASN A 111 2.04 -13.24 -26.68
CA ASN A 111 0.73 -12.64 -26.93
C ASN A 111 0.58 -11.31 -26.19
N SER A 112 0.96 -11.25 -24.90
CA SER A 112 0.90 -10.04 -24.09
C SER A 112 1.86 -8.97 -24.59
N LEU A 113 3.09 -9.36 -24.91
CA LEU A 113 4.08 -8.44 -25.46
C LEU A 113 3.69 -7.92 -26.85
N SER A 114 3.15 -8.77 -27.71
CA SER A 114 2.66 -8.36 -29.03
C SER A 114 1.47 -7.40 -28.94
N GLN A 115 0.54 -7.64 -27.99
CA GLN A 115 -0.57 -6.74 -27.78
C GLN A 115 -0.10 -5.38 -27.23
N PHE A 116 0.79 -5.40 -26.25
CA PHE A 116 1.38 -4.20 -25.68
C PHE A 116 2.14 -3.37 -26.74
N ALA A 117 2.90 -4.03 -27.61
CA ALA A 117 3.58 -3.36 -28.71
C ALA A 117 2.62 -2.71 -29.70
N LYS A 118 1.52 -3.41 -30.07
CA LYS A 118 0.46 -2.83 -30.92
C LYS A 118 -0.17 -1.61 -30.26
N ASP A 119 -0.40 -1.67 -28.95
CA ASP A 119 -0.97 -0.58 -28.19
C ASP A 119 -0.04 0.65 -28.13
N LEU A 120 1.27 0.43 -28.28
CA LEU A 120 2.30 1.48 -28.46
C LEU A 120 2.47 1.95 -29.91
N GLY A 121 1.63 1.46 -30.84
CA GLY A 121 1.69 1.83 -32.25
C GLY A 121 2.76 1.09 -33.07
N GLN A 122 3.35 0.01 -32.52
CA GLN A 122 4.29 -0.81 -33.25
C GLN A 122 3.54 -1.74 -34.21
N THR A 123 3.84 -1.63 -35.50
CA THR A 123 3.20 -2.42 -36.57
C THR A 123 4.08 -3.55 -37.10
N ASP A 124 5.35 -3.55 -36.74
CA ASP A 124 6.31 -4.53 -37.20
C ASP A 124 6.12 -5.89 -36.51
N LYS A 125 6.47 -6.96 -37.24
CA LYS A 125 6.44 -8.29 -36.64
C LYS A 125 7.48 -8.40 -35.53
N TRP A 126 7.01 -8.66 -34.31
CA TRP A 126 7.88 -9.02 -33.21
C TRP A 126 8.48 -10.40 -33.45
N SER A 127 9.80 -10.51 -33.38
CA SER A 127 10.47 -11.79 -33.27
C SER A 127 10.29 -12.31 -31.85
N THR A 128 9.84 -13.55 -31.73
CA THR A 128 9.82 -14.29 -30.47
C THR A 128 11.09 -15.11 -30.28
N ASP A 129 12.02 -15.00 -31.24
CA ASP A 129 13.29 -15.71 -31.13
C ASP A 129 14.10 -15.14 -29.95
N PRO A 130 14.68 -16.02 -29.14
CA PRO A 130 15.53 -15.59 -28.06
C PRO A 130 16.74 -14.82 -28.62
N VAL A 131 16.89 -13.58 -28.18
CA VAL A 131 18.08 -12.79 -28.50
C VAL A 131 19.09 -13.02 -27.38
N ASP A 132 20.29 -13.48 -27.75
CA ASP A 132 21.42 -13.51 -26.82
C ASP A 132 21.73 -12.09 -26.35
N LEU A 133 21.25 -11.74 -25.16
CA LEU A 133 21.59 -10.49 -24.52
C LEU A 133 23.07 -10.54 -24.15
N LYS A 134 23.87 -9.73 -24.85
CA LYS A 134 25.25 -9.48 -24.42
C LYS A 134 25.20 -8.71 -23.11
N ILE A 135 25.35 -9.43 -22.01
CA ILE A 135 25.54 -8.80 -20.70
C ILE A 135 26.87 -8.07 -20.75
N SER A 136 26.85 -6.78 -20.46
CA SER A 136 28.07 -5.99 -20.32
C SER A 136 28.99 -6.64 -19.27
N ASP A 137 30.29 -6.75 -19.58
CA ASP A 137 31.29 -7.26 -18.64
C ASP A 137 31.40 -6.41 -17.34
N LYS A 138 30.74 -5.24 -17.31
CA LYS A 138 30.56 -4.45 -16.11
C LYS A 138 29.49 -5.09 -15.23
N GLN A 139 29.87 -6.10 -14.47
CA GLN A 139 29.01 -6.60 -13.41
C GLN A 139 28.79 -5.50 -12.37
N VAL A 140 27.53 -5.19 -12.11
CA VAL A 140 27.18 -4.33 -11.00
C VAL A 140 27.38 -5.11 -9.70
N ASP A 141 28.30 -4.66 -8.87
CA ASP A 141 28.43 -5.21 -7.51
C ASP A 141 27.18 -4.84 -6.70
N ALA A 142 26.32 -5.83 -6.50
CA ALA A 142 25.06 -5.65 -5.79
C ALA A 142 25.28 -5.17 -4.34
N LYS A 143 26.31 -5.66 -3.66
CA LYS A 143 26.64 -5.25 -2.28
C LYS A 143 27.11 -3.80 -2.22
N GLN A 144 27.95 -3.41 -3.17
CA GLN A 144 28.42 -2.02 -3.25
C GLN A 144 27.25 -1.07 -3.56
N ARG A 145 26.34 -1.47 -4.43
CA ARG A 145 25.13 -0.68 -4.75
C ARG A 145 24.21 -0.55 -3.51
N GLU A 146 23.94 -1.63 -2.82
CA GLU A 146 23.15 -1.62 -1.59
C GLU A 146 23.77 -0.70 -0.52
N ALA A 147 25.07 -0.86 -0.28
CA ALA A 147 25.80 -0.01 0.67
C ALA A 147 25.80 1.48 0.27
N ALA A 148 25.81 1.78 -1.03
CA ALA A 148 25.68 3.14 -1.53
C ALA A 148 24.28 3.69 -1.26
N GLN A 149 23.23 2.93 -1.56
CA GLN A 149 21.84 3.33 -1.29
C GLN A 149 21.57 3.59 0.19
N ILE A 150 22.03 2.70 1.08
CA ILE A 150 21.90 2.90 2.53
C ILE A 150 22.60 4.18 2.97
N ARG A 151 23.79 4.44 2.45
CA ARG A 151 24.54 5.66 2.76
C ARG A 151 23.85 6.92 2.27
N GLU A 152 23.28 6.89 1.08
CA GLU A 152 22.52 8.00 0.52
C GLU A 152 21.25 8.28 1.35
N ILE A 153 20.53 7.24 1.79
CA ILE A 153 19.37 7.37 2.69
C ILE A 153 19.79 7.98 4.03
N ASP A 154 20.88 7.50 4.61
CA ASP A 154 21.41 8.05 5.87
C ASP A 154 21.80 9.54 5.73
N GLN A 155 22.53 9.88 4.69
CA GLN A 155 22.89 11.28 4.40
C GLN A 155 21.66 12.17 4.21
N HIS A 156 20.64 11.67 3.50
CA HIS A 156 19.39 12.39 3.33
C HIS A 156 18.67 12.60 4.67
N ASN A 157 18.60 11.57 5.51
CA ASN A 157 17.99 11.66 6.84
C ASN A 157 18.76 12.65 7.74
N GLN A 158 20.09 12.66 7.70
CA GLN A 158 20.91 13.64 8.44
C GLN A 158 20.63 15.07 7.96
N TRP A 159 20.48 15.26 6.66
CA TRP A 159 20.07 16.54 6.11
C TRP A 159 18.66 16.93 6.57
N LEU A 160 17.67 16.03 6.49
CA LEU A 160 16.32 16.29 7.00
C LEU A 160 16.30 16.67 8.48
N LEU A 161 17.14 16.06 9.31
CA LEU A 161 17.27 16.42 10.72
C LEU A 161 17.76 17.86 10.89
N SER A 162 18.75 18.29 10.11
CA SER A 162 19.25 19.67 10.17
C SER A 162 18.21 20.68 9.68
N GLU A 163 17.45 20.34 8.63
CA GLU A 163 16.40 21.20 8.08
C GLU A 163 15.13 21.24 8.92
N SER A 164 14.89 20.22 9.73
CA SER A 164 13.63 20.04 10.48
C SER A 164 13.29 21.25 11.37
N HIS A 165 14.26 21.96 11.89
CA HIS A 165 14.05 23.17 12.68
C HIS A 165 13.38 24.27 11.86
N PHE A 166 13.87 24.50 10.66
CA PHE A 166 13.34 25.53 9.74
C PHE A 166 11.96 25.14 9.24
N VAL A 167 11.77 23.87 8.86
CA VAL A 167 10.48 23.34 8.42
C VAL A 167 9.43 23.49 9.51
N ARG A 168 9.73 23.11 10.76
CA ARG A 168 8.81 23.28 11.90
C ARG A 168 8.50 24.74 12.19
N LYS A 169 9.49 25.61 12.10
CA LYS A 169 9.27 27.06 12.30
C LYS A 169 8.33 27.61 11.22
N ASP A 170 8.53 27.23 9.95
CA ASP A 170 7.65 27.66 8.88
C ASP A 170 6.24 27.05 9.00
N PHE A 171 6.15 25.79 9.35
CA PHE A 171 4.87 25.12 9.62
C PHE A 171 4.07 25.84 10.70
N MET A 172 4.70 26.24 11.80
CA MET A 172 4.06 26.91 12.96
C MET A 172 3.88 28.42 12.79
N LYS A 173 4.20 29.01 11.64
CA LYS A 173 4.23 30.48 11.45
C LYS A 173 2.89 31.18 11.61
N ASN A 174 1.78 30.46 11.44
CA ASN A 174 0.43 31.01 11.54
C ASN A 174 -0.15 30.91 12.97
N LEU A 175 0.62 30.40 13.93
CA LEU A 175 0.20 30.36 15.33
C LEU A 175 0.27 31.77 15.93
N ASP A 176 -0.88 32.32 16.33
CA ASP A 176 -0.99 33.66 16.89
C ASP A 176 -0.87 33.62 18.40
N THR A 177 0.20 34.19 18.93
CA THR A 177 0.48 34.27 20.37
C THR A 177 0.16 35.64 20.98
N SER A 178 -0.56 36.52 20.29
CA SER A 178 -0.88 37.86 20.73
C SER A 178 -1.84 37.90 21.92
N SER A 179 -2.70 36.90 22.06
CA SER A 179 -3.63 36.73 23.20
C SER A 179 -4.04 35.26 23.34
N VAL A 180 -4.60 34.88 24.50
CA VAL A 180 -5.11 33.51 24.71
C VAL A 180 -6.18 33.17 23.69
N ALA A 181 -7.12 34.06 23.42
CA ALA A 181 -8.20 33.82 22.46
C ALA A 181 -7.67 33.67 21.01
N ALA A 182 -6.68 34.48 20.62
CA ALA A 182 -6.04 34.38 19.32
C ALA A 182 -5.24 33.05 19.18
N TYR A 183 -4.55 32.67 20.26
CA TYR A 183 -3.84 31.41 20.32
C TYR A 183 -4.77 30.22 20.18
N GLU A 184 -5.85 30.16 20.97
CA GLU A 184 -6.82 29.07 20.91
C GLU A 184 -7.39 28.89 19.50
N LYS A 185 -7.80 30.00 18.87
CA LYS A 185 -8.34 30.01 17.51
C LYS A 185 -7.32 29.56 16.47
N SER A 186 -6.09 30.06 16.54
CA SER A 186 -5.05 29.69 15.56
C SER A 186 -4.51 28.27 15.77
N ALA A 187 -4.56 27.76 17.00
CA ALA A 187 -4.13 26.41 17.34
C ALA A 187 -5.12 25.32 16.90
N GLU A 188 -6.38 25.67 16.64
CA GLU A 188 -7.42 24.71 16.26
C GLU A 188 -7.03 23.94 14.98
N TRP A 189 -6.62 24.64 13.94
CA TRP A 189 -6.14 24.01 12.70
C TRP A 189 -4.98 23.03 12.93
N TYR A 190 -4.02 23.37 13.79
CA TYR A 190 -2.89 22.47 14.11
C TYR A 190 -3.32 21.22 14.88
N ARG A 191 -4.35 21.35 15.75
CA ARG A 191 -4.93 20.21 16.47
C ARG A 191 -5.65 19.27 15.51
N ASP A 192 -6.42 19.82 14.59
CA ASP A 192 -7.12 19.04 13.56
C ASP A 192 -6.12 18.36 12.62
N TYR A 193 -5.13 19.10 12.14
CA TYR A 193 -4.05 18.53 11.33
C TYR A 193 -3.33 17.38 12.05
N PHE A 194 -3.03 17.55 13.34
CA PHE A 194 -2.38 16.52 14.14
C PHE A 194 -3.26 15.28 14.29
N ARG A 195 -4.55 15.47 14.50
CA ARG A 195 -5.52 14.38 14.63
C ARG A 195 -5.71 13.62 13.33
N GLU A 196 -5.91 14.34 12.22
CA GLU A 196 -6.27 13.75 10.92
C GLU A 196 -5.03 13.18 10.20
N GLU A 197 -3.98 14.00 10.08
CA GLU A 197 -2.84 13.70 9.21
C GLU A 197 -1.69 12.98 9.94
N THR A 198 -1.53 13.21 11.25
CA THR A 198 -0.39 12.66 11.99
C THR A 198 -0.75 11.39 12.76
N ILE A 199 -1.83 11.43 13.55
CA ILE A 199 -2.30 10.27 14.33
C ILE A 199 -3.20 9.37 13.47
N GLY A 200 -4.02 9.97 12.63
CA GLY A 200 -5.12 9.32 11.96
C GLY A 200 -6.41 9.33 12.79
N HIS A 201 -7.54 9.40 12.13
CA HIS A 201 -8.85 9.44 12.76
C HIS A 201 -9.81 8.49 12.05
N PHE A 202 -10.55 7.72 12.83
CA PHE A 202 -11.65 6.91 12.31
C PHE A 202 -12.95 7.66 12.51
N GLU A 203 -13.70 7.90 11.44
CA GLU A 203 -15.03 8.54 11.46
C GLU A 203 -16.11 7.54 11.91
N LEU A 204 -15.83 6.83 13.00
CA LEU A 204 -16.75 5.88 13.61
C LEU A 204 -17.13 6.35 15.02
N ASP A 205 -18.38 6.19 15.36
CA ASP A 205 -18.85 6.48 16.72
C ASP A 205 -18.26 5.45 17.69
N LEU A 206 -17.68 5.96 18.77
CA LEU A 206 -17.20 5.12 19.85
C LEU A 206 -18.38 4.45 20.58
N LEU A 207 -18.27 3.16 20.84
CA LEU A 207 -19.21 2.45 21.68
C LEU A 207 -19.12 2.95 23.15
N PRO A 208 -20.18 2.75 23.95
CA PRO A 208 -20.07 2.85 25.40
C PRO A 208 -18.95 1.93 25.90
N LEU A 209 -18.08 2.46 26.78
CA LEU A 209 -16.85 1.78 27.18
C LEU A 209 -17.06 0.37 27.78
N ASN A 210 -18.22 0.08 28.38
CA ASN A 210 -18.56 -1.21 28.99
C ASN A 210 -17.36 -1.85 29.70
N ALA A 211 -16.75 -1.08 30.63
CA ALA A 211 -15.49 -1.43 31.27
C ALA A 211 -15.59 -2.75 32.04
N ARG A 212 -14.75 -3.71 31.68
CA ARG A 212 -14.60 -4.99 32.37
C ARG A 212 -13.21 -5.06 32.97
N SER A 213 -13.13 -5.46 34.25
CA SER A 213 -11.83 -5.57 34.90
C SER A 213 -11.70 -6.86 35.71
N ARG A 214 -10.48 -7.37 35.80
CA ARG A 214 -10.12 -8.53 36.62
C ARG A 214 -8.86 -8.22 37.39
N LEU A 215 -8.93 -8.43 38.72
CA LEU A 215 -7.74 -8.33 39.58
C LEU A 215 -6.77 -9.47 39.23
N ILE A 216 -5.53 -9.16 38.89
CA ILE A 216 -4.50 -10.14 38.57
C ILE A 216 -3.39 -10.22 39.62
N GLU A 217 -3.15 -9.11 40.33
CA GLU A 217 -2.10 -9.05 41.37
C GLU A 217 -2.46 -8.01 42.41
N LYS A 218 -2.16 -8.32 43.68
CA LYS A 218 -2.33 -7.42 44.79
C LYS A 218 -1.23 -7.61 45.82
N ASN A 219 -0.70 -6.49 46.30
CA ASN A 219 0.21 -6.46 47.46
C ASN A 219 -0.16 -5.27 48.38
N ASP A 220 0.64 -5.02 49.41
CA ASP A 220 0.36 -3.98 50.39
C ASP A 220 0.47 -2.53 49.87
N LYS A 221 1.03 -2.37 48.66
CA LYS A 221 1.29 -1.03 48.08
C LYS A 221 0.44 -0.72 46.85
N TRP A 222 -0.04 -1.76 46.13
CA TRP A 222 -0.82 -1.56 44.90
C TRP A 222 -1.66 -2.78 44.54
N SER A 223 -2.66 -2.54 43.71
CA SER A 223 -3.47 -3.57 43.10
C SER A 223 -3.42 -3.40 41.57
N ARG A 224 -3.25 -4.48 40.82
CA ARG A 224 -3.19 -4.49 39.34
C ARG A 224 -4.36 -5.23 38.75
N TYR A 225 -4.98 -4.59 37.79
CA TYR A 225 -6.14 -5.10 37.08
C TYR A 225 -5.87 -5.21 35.61
N GLU A 226 -6.31 -6.28 34.97
CA GLU A 226 -6.58 -6.25 33.54
C GLU A 226 -7.85 -5.47 33.30
N VAL A 227 -7.85 -4.62 32.26
CA VAL A 227 -9.03 -3.83 31.88
C VAL A 227 -9.27 -4.01 30.41
N VAL A 228 -10.54 -4.25 30.06
CA VAL A 228 -11.02 -4.33 28.67
C VAL A 228 -12.14 -3.30 28.52
N LEU A 229 -12.03 -2.50 27.45
CA LEU A 229 -13.04 -1.50 27.08
C LEU A 229 -13.53 -1.81 25.67
N ASP A 230 -14.80 -1.64 25.40
CA ASP A 230 -15.32 -1.68 24.03
C ASP A 230 -14.99 -0.35 23.33
N VAL A 231 -14.55 -0.42 22.09
CA VAL A 231 -14.16 0.75 21.28
C VAL A 231 -15.07 0.85 20.07
N PHE A 232 -15.05 -0.16 19.19
CA PHE A 232 -15.93 -0.34 18.05
C PHE A 232 -16.54 -1.76 18.10
N ASP A 233 -17.43 -2.08 17.19
CA ASP A 233 -18.14 -3.38 17.21
C ASP A 233 -17.19 -4.59 17.23
N ASP A 234 -16.04 -4.49 16.57
CA ASP A 234 -15.03 -5.54 16.46
C ASP A 234 -13.67 -5.16 17.08
N VAL A 235 -13.59 -4.01 17.78
CA VAL A 235 -12.35 -3.52 18.39
C VAL A 235 -12.52 -3.27 19.87
N ILE A 236 -11.60 -3.82 20.65
CA ILE A 236 -11.50 -3.59 22.09
C ILE A 236 -10.17 -2.90 22.44
N ALA A 237 -10.18 -2.08 23.47
CA ALA A 237 -8.96 -1.64 24.14
C ALA A 237 -8.66 -2.53 25.34
N TYR A 238 -7.41 -3.01 25.42
CA TYR A 238 -6.93 -3.83 26.53
C TYR A 238 -5.71 -3.19 27.19
N GLY A 239 -5.68 -3.20 28.52
CA GLY A 239 -4.57 -2.63 29.24
C GLY A 239 -4.47 -3.15 30.68
N LEU A 240 -3.38 -2.74 31.35
CA LEU A 240 -3.14 -3.00 32.76
C LEU A 240 -3.31 -1.70 33.56
N LEU A 241 -4.25 -1.69 34.48
CA LEU A 241 -4.47 -0.60 35.44
C LEU A 241 -3.82 -0.95 36.77
N THR A 242 -2.86 -0.17 37.22
CA THR A 242 -2.26 -0.32 38.54
C THR A 242 -2.72 0.84 39.44
N LEU A 243 -3.36 0.50 40.53
CA LEU A 243 -3.83 1.47 41.54
C LEU A 243 -3.01 1.31 42.81
N PRO A 244 -2.60 2.45 43.46
CA PRO A 244 -1.90 2.44 44.74
C PRO A 244 -2.77 1.95 45.86
#